data_214c57bcf50243f1783525a7bb4f07df
#
_entry.id   214c57bcf50243f1783525a7bb4f07df
#
_cell.length_a   1.000
_cell.length_b   1.000
_cell.length_c   1.000
_cell.angle_alpha   90.00
_cell.angle_beta   90.00
_cell.angle_gamma   90.00
#
_symmetry.space_group_name_H-M   'P 1'
#
loop_
_entity.id
_entity.type
_entity.pdbx_description
1 polymer ?
#
loop_
_entity_poly.entity_id
_entity_poly.type
_entity_poly.pdbx_seq_one_letter_code
_entity_poly.pdbx_strand_id
1 'polypeptide(L)'
;MTARTNQLTSVLKTYYPQALEWAGDLGSEQSCAFFEKWPTLAELQKSRPFRIREFYDKYGRPSREVLNERVAQIQKAQPLTLDEAVVTAAVMMVQAMVAQIRPLGGAIEKYDHEIERLFRRHPDRVVFESFPGAGKVLAPRLLAAFGADRDRFQTALEVQELSGIAPVTERSGKMTWVHRRLACPKFMLQTLHEFANCAWRFCAWSKLYYHQQRGRGKDHHAAVRALAYKWIRIMFRCWKDRTPYVDSVYVKSLTKRGSHLAKALNHPDSVVEMLSTVCESRG
;
A
#
# COMPACT_ATOMS: atom_id res chain seq x y z
N MET A 1 9.16 5.99 -9.22
CA MET A 1 8.62 4.81 -9.93
C MET A 1 7.21 5.07 -10.46
N THR A 2 6.18 5.19 -9.64
CA THR A 2 4.75 5.30 -10.03
C THR A 2 4.44 6.33 -11.14
N ALA A 3 5.03 7.53 -11.09
CA ALA A 3 4.81 8.53 -12.14
C ALA A 3 5.29 8.05 -13.52
N ARG A 4 6.41 7.33 -13.58
CA ARG A 4 6.97 6.80 -14.84
C ARG A 4 6.16 5.62 -15.38
N THR A 5 5.71 4.71 -14.52
CA THR A 5 4.83 3.60 -14.94
C THR A 5 3.47 4.10 -15.41
N ASN A 6 2.92 5.17 -14.81
CA ASN A 6 1.68 5.81 -15.29
C ASN A 6 1.87 6.46 -16.69
N GLN A 7 3.00 7.13 -16.92
CA GLN A 7 3.33 7.68 -18.23
C GLN A 7 3.48 6.57 -19.27
N LEU A 8 4.21 5.49 -18.92
CA LEU A 8 4.35 4.31 -19.78
C LEU A 8 2.99 3.70 -20.14
N THR A 9 2.10 3.55 -19.15
CA THR A 9 0.72 3.10 -19.37
C THR A 9 -0.01 3.99 -20.38
N SER A 10 0.12 5.31 -20.25
CA SER A 10 -0.55 6.26 -21.16
C SER A 10 -0.05 6.13 -22.58
N VAL A 11 1.26 6.00 -22.78
CA VAL A 11 1.86 5.81 -24.12
C VAL A 11 1.45 4.47 -24.72
N LEU A 12 1.52 3.38 -23.96
CA LEU A 12 1.13 2.05 -24.46
C LEU A 12 -0.33 2.00 -24.92
N LYS A 13 -1.22 2.72 -24.28
CA LYS A 13 -2.64 2.82 -24.67
C LYS A 13 -2.85 3.47 -26.03
N THR A 14 -1.87 4.17 -26.59
CA THR A 14 -1.99 4.83 -27.90
C THR A 14 -1.65 3.93 -29.09
N TYR A 15 -0.86 2.86 -28.87
CA TYR A 15 -0.41 2.01 -29.98
C TYR A 15 -0.33 0.51 -29.67
N TYR A 16 -0.08 0.14 -28.40
CA TYR A 16 0.15 -1.26 -27.99
C TYR A 16 -0.52 -1.59 -26.65
N PRO A 17 -1.85 -1.39 -26.53
CA PRO A 17 -2.57 -1.56 -25.26
C PRO A 17 -2.54 -2.99 -24.72
N GLN A 18 -2.44 -4.00 -25.57
CA GLN A 18 -2.36 -5.41 -25.17
C GLN A 18 -1.12 -5.73 -24.34
N ALA A 19 -0.04 -4.96 -24.51
CA ALA A 19 1.17 -5.12 -23.75
C ALA A 19 0.96 -4.87 -22.23
N LEU A 20 -0.06 -4.11 -21.85
CA LEU A 20 -0.39 -3.87 -20.43
C LEU A 20 -0.77 -5.15 -19.71
N GLU A 21 -1.35 -6.12 -20.39
CA GLU A 21 -1.68 -7.43 -19.85
C GLU A 21 -0.47 -8.38 -19.87
N TRP A 22 0.31 -8.33 -20.96
CA TRP A 22 1.36 -9.31 -21.19
C TRP A 22 2.70 -8.98 -20.54
N ALA A 23 3.04 -7.71 -20.39
CA ALA A 23 4.31 -7.30 -19.78
C ALA A 23 4.36 -7.48 -18.25
N GLY A 24 3.21 -7.65 -17.58
CA GLY A 24 3.12 -7.71 -16.12
C GLY A 24 3.26 -6.35 -15.45
N ASP A 25 3.87 -6.33 -14.25
CA ASP A 25 4.12 -5.06 -13.54
C ASP A 25 5.10 -4.19 -14.32
N LEU A 26 4.65 -3.02 -14.76
CA LEU A 26 5.43 -2.08 -15.56
C LEU A 26 6.68 -1.52 -14.84
N GLY A 27 6.77 -1.67 -13.54
CA GLY A 27 7.94 -1.33 -12.75
C GLY A 27 8.97 -2.45 -12.63
N SER A 28 8.67 -3.65 -13.13
CA SER A 28 9.51 -4.84 -12.98
C SER A 28 10.59 -4.95 -14.05
N GLU A 29 11.63 -5.73 -13.75
CA GLU A 29 12.66 -6.11 -14.73
C GLU A 29 12.08 -6.91 -15.89
N GLN A 30 11.07 -7.75 -15.65
CA GLN A 30 10.34 -8.47 -16.69
C GLN A 30 9.74 -7.51 -17.72
N SER A 31 9.07 -6.46 -17.27
CA SER A 31 8.44 -5.49 -18.14
C SER A 31 9.47 -4.70 -18.94
N CYS A 32 10.56 -4.28 -18.30
CA CYS A 32 11.66 -3.62 -19.00
C CYS A 32 12.24 -4.50 -20.13
N ALA A 33 12.54 -5.75 -19.83
CA ALA A 33 13.05 -6.71 -20.81
C ALA A 33 12.03 -7.04 -21.89
N PHE A 34 10.72 -7.02 -21.56
CA PHE A 34 9.65 -7.23 -22.55
C PHE A 34 9.64 -6.15 -23.61
N PHE A 35 9.66 -4.88 -23.20
CA PHE A 35 9.62 -3.74 -24.14
C PHE A 35 10.93 -3.51 -24.88
N GLU A 36 12.07 -3.92 -24.33
CA GLU A 36 13.34 -3.94 -25.06
C GLU A 36 13.34 -4.97 -26.18
N LYS A 37 12.73 -6.13 -25.91
CA LYS A 37 12.70 -7.23 -26.86
C LYS A 37 11.59 -7.09 -27.90
N TRP A 38 10.44 -6.58 -27.49
CA TRP A 38 9.23 -6.48 -28.30
C TRP A 38 8.52 -5.13 -28.08
N PRO A 39 9.09 -4.05 -28.60
CA PRO A 39 8.52 -2.72 -28.46
C PRO A 39 7.20 -2.53 -29.21
N THR A 40 6.86 -3.43 -30.15
CA THR A 40 5.61 -3.41 -30.92
C THR A 40 4.93 -4.78 -30.92
N LEU A 41 3.60 -4.77 -31.17
CA LEU A 41 2.85 -6.00 -31.37
C LEU A 41 3.40 -6.82 -32.55
N ALA A 42 3.76 -6.14 -33.64
CA ALA A 42 4.28 -6.80 -34.86
C ALA A 42 5.59 -7.57 -34.58
N GLU A 43 6.49 -7.02 -33.79
CA GLU A 43 7.73 -7.70 -33.37
C GLU A 43 7.46 -8.90 -32.47
N LEU A 44 6.51 -8.77 -31.55
CA LEU A 44 6.11 -9.88 -30.69
C LEU A 44 5.48 -11.02 -31.52
N GLN A 45 4.61 -10.72 -32.47
CA GLN A 45 3.96 -11.70 -33.34
C GLN A 45 4.93 -12.41 -34.28
N LYS A 46 6.00 -11.73 -34.73
CA LYS A 46 7.08 -12.36 -35.53
C LYS A 46 7.91 -13.36 -34.71
N SER A 47 7.84 -13.30 -33.39
CA SER A 47 8.60 -14.20 -32.54
C SER A 47 7.99 -15.59 -32.52
N ARG A 48 8.86 -16.61 -32.61
CA ARG A 48 8.42 -18.00 -32.52
C ARG A 48 7.81 -18.29 -31.14
N PRO A 49 6.73 -19.08 -31.04
CA PRO A 49 6.06 -19.39 -29.75
C PRO A 49 7.01 -19.86 -28.64
N PHE A 50 8.02 -20.64 -29.00
CA PHE A 50 9.00 -21.13 -28.05
C PHE A 50 9.82 -19.98 -27.41
N ARG A 51 10.18 -18.92 -28.17
CA ARG A 51 10.91 -17.75 -27.67
C ARG A 51 10.08 -16.91 -26.70
N ILE A 52 8.78 -16.86 -26.93
CA ILE A 52 7.83 -16.20 -26.03
C ILE A 52 7.73 -16.98 -24.71
N ARG A 53 7.63 -18.32 -24.78
CA ARG A 53 7.61 -19.18 -23.61
C ARG A 53 8.91 -19.08 -22.80
N GLU A 54 10.06 -19.19 -23.45
CA GLU A 54 11.39 -19.04 -22.84
C GLU A 54 11.53 -17.72 -22.06
N PHE A 55 10.98 -16.63 -22.63
CA PHE A 55 10.97 -15.34 -21.95
C PHE A 55 10.19 -15.38 -20.63
N TYR A 56 8.96 -15.89 -20.64
CA TYR A 56 8.14 -15.95 -19.42
C TYR A 56 8.66 -16.96 -18.40
N ASP A 57 9.26 -18.07 -18.84
CA ASP A 57 9.90 -19.07 -17.96
C ASP A 57 11.04 -18.44 -17.14
N LYS A 58 11.75 -17.45 -17.70
CA LYS A 58 12.81 -16.72 -17.01
C LYS A 58 12.27 -15.87 -15.86
N TYR A 59 11.08 -15.27 -15.96
CA TYR A 59 10.60 -14.24 -15.04
C TYR A 59 9.49 -14.68 -14.07
N GLY A 60 8.79 -15.76 -14.30
CA GLY A 60 7.66 -16.07 -13.43
C GLY A 60 7.10 -17.49 -13.56
N ARG A 61 7.56 -18.28 -14.53
CA ARG A 61 7.12 -19.65 -14.79
C ARG A 61 5.60 -19.88 -14.65
N PRO A 62 4.76 -19.12 -15.38
CA PRO A 62 3.33 -19.38 -15.39
C PRO A 62 3.04 -20.80 -15.89
N SER A 63 1.87 -21.35 -15.56
CA SER A 63 1.50 -22.69 -16.01
C SER A 63 1.56 -22.81 -17.54
N ARG A 64 1.80 -24.01 -18.06
CA ARG A 64 1.85 -24.24 -19.52
C ARG A 64 0.54 -23.85 -20.21
N GLU A 65 -0.59 -24.03 -19.56
CA GLU A 65 -1.91 -23.64 -20.07
C GLU A 65 -2.00 -22.14 -20.26
N VAL A 66 -1.65 -21.36 -19.23
CA VAL A 66 -1.62 -19.88 -19.28
C VAL A 66 -0.67 -19.38 -20.37
N LEU A 67 0.51 -20.01 -20.52
CA LEU A 67 1.45 -19.64 -21.59
C LEU A 67 0.92 -19.96 -22.99
N ASN A 68 0.27 -21.09 -23.19
CA ASN A 68 -0.31 -21.46 -24.47
C ASN A 68 -1.45 -20.52 -24.85
N GLU A 69 -2.32 -20.20 -23.90
CA GLU A 69 -3.40 -19.24 -24.09
C GLU A 69 -2.85 -17.84 -24.44
N ARG A 70 -1.84 -17.37 -23.71
CA ARG A 70 -1.19 -16.08 -24.00
C ARG A 70 -0.56 -16.04 -25.39
N VAL A 71 0.15 -17.08 -25.80
CA VAL A 71 0.71 -17.20 -27.16
C VAL A 71 -0.41 -17.14 -28.21
N ALA A 72 -1.52 -17.85 -27.98
CA ALA A 72 -2.67 -17.80 -28.90
C ALA A 72 -3.31 -16.40 -28.97
N GLN A 73 -3.43 -15.72 -27.84
CA GLN A 73 -3.92 -14.34 -27.77
C GLN A 73 -3.00 -13.40 -28.55
N ILE A 74 -1.68 -13.48 -28.36
CA ILE A 74 -0.69 -12.67 -29.08
C ILE A 74 -0.82 -12.86 -30.59
N GLN A 75 -0.93 -14.10 -31.06
CA GLN A 75 -1.04 -14.38 -32.50
C GLN A 75 -2.32 -13.84 -33.13
N LYS A 76 -3.42 -13.76 -32.36
CA LYS A 76 -4.73 -13.25 -32.83
C LYS A 76 -4.92 -11.76 -32.64
N ALA A 77 -4.06 -11.10 -31.86
CA ALA A 77 -4.20 -9.69 -31.53
C ALA A 77 -4.08 -8.81 -32.78
N GLN A 78 -4.87 -7.75 -32.80
CA GLN A 78 -4.81 -6.74 -33.86
C GLN A 78 -4.15 -5.47 -33.33
N PRO A 79 -3.29 -4.81 -34.13
CA PRO A 79 -2.69 -3.53 -33.74
C PRO A 79 -3.78 -2.46 -33.62
N LEU A 80 -3.63 -1.57 -32.65
CA LEU A 80 -4.54 -0.45 -32.46
C LEU A 80 -4.40 0.57 -33.59
N THR A 81 -3.18 0.75 -34.08
CA THR A 81 -2.86 1.65 -35.22
C THR A 81 -1.76 1.04 -36.06
N LEU A 82 -1.79 1.35 -37.37
CA LEU A 82 -0.74 1.02 -38.34
C LEU A 82 0.02 2.26 -38.77
N ASP A 83 -0.30 3.45 -38.22
CA ASP A 83 0.38 4.70 -38.53
C ASP A 83 1.83 4.64 -38.03
N GLU A 84 2.76 4.59 -38.97
CA GLU A 84 4.19 4.46 -38.71
C GLU A 84 4.74 5.64 -37.89
N ALA A 85 4.24 6.86 -38.10
CA ALA A 85 4.68 8.04 -37.36
C ALA A 85 4.28 7.92 -35.86
N VAL A 86 3.05 7.48 -35.59
CA VAL A 86 2.56 7.24 -34.22
C VAL A 86 3.33 6.14 -33.56
N VAL A 87 3.50 4.99 -34.24
CA VAL A 87 4.20 3.81 -33.67
C VAL A 87 5.66 4.13 -33.39
N THR A 88 6.37 4.76 -34.33
CA THR A 88 7.80 5.08 -34.18
C THR A 88 8.03 6.05 -33.02
N ALA A 89 7.27 7.13 -32.93
CA ALA A 89 7.37 8.09 -31.84
C ALA A 89 7.07 7.45 -30.47
N ALA A 90 6.02 6.62 -30.41
CA ALA A 90 5.65 5.92 -29.18
C ALA A 90 6.72 4.90 -28.73
N VAL A 91 7.29 4.13 -29.67
CA VAL A 91 8.40 3.19 -29.37
C VAL A 91 9.61 3.91 -28.79
N MET A 92 10.04 5.01 -29.41
CA MET A 92 11.15 5.82 -28.89
C MET A 92 10.87 6.30 -27.45
N MET A 93 9.63 6.72 -27.18
CA MET A 93 9.23 7.17 -25.84
C MET A 93 9.19 6.03 -24.84
N VAL A 94 8.69 4.84 -25.21
CA VAL A 94 8.70 3.64 -24.38
C VAL A 94 10.13 3.22 -24.03
N GLN A 95 11.03 3.19 -25.01
CA GLN A 95 12.44 2.85 -24.79
C GLN A 95 13.13 3.84 -23.83
N ALA A 96 12.88 5.13 -24.01
CA ALA A 96 13.40 6.16 -23.10
C ALA A 96 12.87 6.01 -21.66
N MET A 97 11.59 5.61 -21.51
CA MET A 97 11.00 5.34 -20.18
C MET A 97 11.56 4.08 -19.54
N VAL A 98 11.72 2.99 -20.29
CA VAL A 98 12.32 1.74 -19.83
C VAL A 98 13.75 1.97 -19.34
N ALA A 99 14.55 2.75 -20.08
CA ALA A 99 15.90 3.13 -19.69
C ALA A 99 15.95 3.93 -18.34
N GLN A 100 14.86 4.62 -17.98
CA GLN A 100 14.73 5.32 -16.69
C GLN A 100 14.18 4.41 -15.59
N ILE A 101 13.24 3.52 -15.90
CA ILE A 101 12.57 2.64 -14.92
C ILE A 101 13.55 1.60 -14.37
N ARG A 102 14.34 0.97 -15.21
CA ARG A 102 15.27 -0.11 -14.81
C ARG A 102 16.25 0.30 -13.71
N PRO A 103 17.04 1.39 -13.84
CA PRO A 103 17.95 1.80 -12.79
C PRO A 103 17.23 2.25 -11.52
N LEU A 104 16.00 2.77 -11.61
CA LEU A 104 15.19 3.09 -10.44
C LEU A 104 14.78 1.84 -9.66
N GLY A 105 14.44 0.73 -10.36
CA GLY A 105 14.15 -0.56 -9.72
C GLY A 105 15.33 -1.04 -8.89
N GLY A 106 16.50 -1.13 -9.49
CA GLY A 106 17.72 -1.54 -8.80
C GLY A 106 18.15 -0.62 -7.64
N ALA A 107 17.87 0.68 -7.77
CA ALA A 107 18.12 1.63 -6.68
C ALA A 107 17.14 1.38 -5.50
N ILE A 108 15.85 1.15 -5.77
CA ILE A 108 14.86 0.84 -4.74
C ILE A 108 15.24 -0.42 -3.97
N GLU A 109 15.62 -1.50 -4.66
CA GLU A 109 16.08 -2.74 -4.00
C GLU A 109 17.27 -2.52 -3.08
N LYS A 110 18.25 -1.71 -3.51
CA LYS A 110 19.41 -1.34 -2.67
C LYS A 110 18.98 -0.56 -1.43
N TYR A 111 18.05 0.40 -1.57
CA TYR A 111 17.52 1.14 -0.43
C TYR A 111 16.74 0.24 0.52
N ASP A 112 15.92 -0.67 0.02
CA ASP A 112 15.15 -1.61 0.84
C ASP A 112 16.07 -2.52 1.66
N HIS A 113 17.14 -3.03 1.06
CA HIS A 113 18.16 -3.82 1.75
C HIS A 113 18.88 -3.02 2.85
N GLU A 114 19.26 -1.79 2.55
CA GLU A 114 19.97 -0.94 3.52
C GLU A 114 19.05 -0.51 4.67
N ILE A 115 17.77 -0.18 4.38
CA ILE A 115 16.76 0.12 5.39
C ILE A 115 16.56 -1.09 6.31
N GLU A 116 16.42 -2.30 5.75
CA GLU A 116 16.29 -3.53 6.54
C GLU A 116 17.52 -3.77 7.42
N ARG A 117 18.74 -3.58 6.87
CA ARG A 117 19.99 -3.73 7.60
C ARG A 117 20.10 -2.77 8.79
N LEU A 118 19.78 -1.48 8.57
CA LEU A 118 19.79 -0.45 9.61
C LEU A 118 18.72 -0.69 10.66
N PHE A 119 17.51 -1.03 10.23
CA PHE A 119 16.41 -1.31 11.14
C PHE A 119 16.70 -2.50 12.05
N ARG A 120 17.30 -3.59 11.53
CA ARG A 120 17.67 -4.77 12.33
C ARG A 120 18.64 -4.46 13.47
N ARG A 121 19.48 -3.44 13.33
CA ARG A 121 20.46 -3.00 14.33
C ARG A 121 19.92 -1.96 15.30
N HIS A 122 18.73 -1.40 15.01
CA HIS A 122 18.18 -0.31 15.83
C HIS A 122 17.61 -0.84 17.14
N PRO A 123 17.92 -0.20 18.30
CA PRO A 123 17.45 -0.67 19.63
C PRO A 123 15.92 -0.71 19.74
N ASP A 124 15.22 0.20 19.06
CA ASP A 124 13.75 0.26 19.06
C ASP A 124 13.08 -0.70 18.06
N ARG A 125 13.84 -1.53 17.35
CA ARG A 125 13.30 -2.51 16.39
C ARG A 125 12.17 -3.32 17.00
N VAL A 126 12.42 -3.88 18.19
CA VAL A 126 11.46 -4.77 18.88
C VAL A 126 10.12 -4.08 19.15
N VAL A 127 10.14 -2.77 19.44
CA VAL A 127 8.92 -1.98 19.65
C VAL A 127 8.10 -1.90 18.36
N PHE A 128 8.74 -1.55 17.24
CA PHE A 128 8.01 -1.32 15.98
C PHE A 128 7.65 -2.61 15.24
N GLU A 129 8.43 -3.67 15.38
CA GLU A 129 8.09 -5.01 14.86
C GLU A 129 6.90 -5.65 15.60
N SER A 130 6.65 -5.27 16.84
CA SER A 130 5.57 -5.85 17.66
C SER A 130 4.17 -5.44 17.21
N PHE A 131 4.04 -4.38 16.41
CA PHE A 131 2.73 -3.92 15.96
C PHE A 131 2.14 -4.84 14.87
N PRO A 132 0.88 -5.29 15.03
CA PRO A 132 0.26 -6.22 14.09
C PRO A 132 0.13 -5.60 12.70
N GLY A 133 0.64 -6.30 11.70
CA GLY A 133 0.63 -5.84 10.31
C GLY A 133 1.72 -4.82 9.93
N ALA A 134 2.65 -4.47 10.83
CA ALA A 134 3.76 -3.59 10.53
C ALA A 134 4.73 -4.20 9.49
N GLY A 135 5.10 -5.46 9.65
CA GLY A 135 5.94 -6.19 8.71
C GLY A 135 7.26 -5.49 8.38
N LYS A 136 7.94 -6.00 7.35
CA LYS A 136 9.28 -5.51 6.96
C LYS A 136 9.30 -4.08 6.40
N VAL A 137 8.18 -3.60 5.87
CA VAL A 137 8.09 -2.28 5.23
C VAL A 137 7.61 -1.22 6.21
N LEU A 138 6.52 -1.51 6.94
CA LEU A 138 5.91 -0.49 7.80
C LEU A 138 6.64 -0.31 9.13
N ALA A 139 7.25 -1.37 9.70
CA ALA A 139 7.97 -1.24 10.97
C ALA A 139 9.13 -0.22 10.90
N PRO A 140 10.05 -0.28 9.92
CA PRO A 140 11.08 0.75 9.78
C PRO A 140 10.52 2.13 9.43
N ARG A 141 9.42 2.22 8.67
CA ARG A 141 8.75 3.50 8.38
C ARG A 141 8.14 4.13 9.63
N LEU A 142 7.54 3.33 10.50
CA LEU A 142 7.02 3.79 11.80
C LEU A 142 8.16 4.29 12.69
N LEU A 143 9.27 3.54 12.76
CA LEU A 143 10.47 3.99 13.47
C LEU A 143 10.97 5.34 12.94
N ALA A 144 11.07 5.50 11.63
CA ALA A 144 11.48 6.76 11.02
C ALA A 144 10.49 7.91 11.29
N ALA A 145 9.17 7.62 11.37
CA ALA A 145 8.15 8.60 11.68
C ALA A 145 8.21 9.10 13.12
N PHE A 146 8.45 8.22 14.10
CA PHE A 146 8.60 8.57 15.52
C PHE A 146 9.99 9.12 15.84
N GLY A 147 11.02 8.52 15.29
CA GLY A 147 12.43 8.80 15.59
C GLY A 147 12.91 8.10 16.86
N ALA A 148 14.21 8.22 17.14
CA ALA A 148 14.86 7.65 18.31
C ALA A 148 14.83 8.58 19.52
N ASP A 149 14.73 9.90 19.29
CA ASP A 149 14.70 10.92 20.33
C ASP A 149 13.33 10.95 21.02
N ARG A 150 13.30 10.61 22.32
CA ARG A 150 12.08 10.56 23.15
C ARG A 150 11.55 11.93 23.53
N ASP A 151 12.36 12.96 23.39
CA ASP A 151 11.96 14.34 23.71
C ASP A 151 11.32 15.06 22.52
N ARG A 152 11.38 14.44 21.35
CA ARG A 152 10.72 14.93 20.13
C ARG A 152 9.21 15.15 20.32
N PHE A 153 8.56 14.30 21.11
CA PHE A 153 7.13 14.39 21.41
C PHE A 153 6.90 14.19 22.90
N GLN A 154 6.13 15.08 23.51
CA GLN A 154 5.74 14.96 24.91
C GLN A 154 4.40 14.24 25.08
N THR A 155 3.52 14.33 24.10
CA THR A 155 2.19 13.72 24.12
C THR A 155 1.86 12.99 22.83
N ALA A 156 0.95 12.03 22.93
CA ALA A 156 0.41 11.35 21.75
C ALA A 156 -0.37 12.33 20.84
N LEU A 157 -0.93 13.40 21.41
CA LEU A 157 -1.66 14.41 20.66
C LEU A 157 -0.73 15.16 19.70
N GLU A 158 0.47 15.49 20.11
CA GLU A 158 1.47 16.13 19.23
C GLU A 158 1.78 15.27 18.01
N VAL A 159 1.92 13.94 18.20
CA VAL A 159 2.10 13.00 17.08
C VAL A 159 0.87 12.98 16.17
N GLN A 160 -0.33 12.98 16.75
CA GLN A 160 -1.60 12.96 16.00
C GLN A 160 -1.79 14.25 15.17
N GLU A 161 -1.43 15.38 15.73
CA GLU A 161 -1.53 16.69 15.07
C GLU A 161 -0.46 16.85 13.98
N LEU A 162 0.80 16.58 14.31
CA LEU A 162 1.90 16.68 13.35
C LEU A 162 1.66 15.74 12.16
N SER A 163 1.20 14.52 12.40
CA SER A 163 0.93 13.55 11.33
C SER A 163 -0.28 13.90 10.46
N GLY A 164 -1.10 14.86 10.85
CA GLY A 164 -2.35 15.20 10.16
C GLY A 164 -3.47 14.17 10.35
N ILE A 165 -3.31 13.24 11.30
CA ILE A 165 -4.35 12.26 11.66
C ILE A 165 -5.39 12.89 12.57
N ALA A 166 -5.00 13.79 13.48
CA ALA A 166 -5.94 14.56 14.28
C ALA A 166 -6.81 15.48 13.40
N PRO A 167 -8.12 15.47 13.59
CA PRO A 167 -9.01 16.40 12.90
C PRO A 167 -8.76 17.83 13.37
N VAL A 168 -9.07 18.79 12.51
CA VAL A 168 -9.16 20.21 12.86
C VAL A 168 -10.62 20.53 13.11
N THR A 169 -10.92 21.11 14.27
CA THR A 169 -12.26 21.58 14.62
C THR A 169 -12.28 23.08 14.54
N GLU A 170 -13.09 23.64 13.67
CA GLU A 170 -13.32 25.06 13.54
C GLU A 170 -14.70 25.43 14.08
N ARG A 171 -14.79 26.55 14.76
CA ARG A 171 -16.03 27.07 15.32
C ARG A 171 -16.23 28.53 14.91
N SER A 172 -17.43 28.82 14.43
CA SER A 172 -17.86 30.20 14.16
C SER A 172 -19.28 30.40 14.74
N GLY A 173 -19.39 31.09 15.82
CA GLY A 173 -20.64 31.25 16.56
C GLY A 173 -21.18 29.89 17.03
N LYS A 174 -22.40 29.56 16.59
CA LYS A 174 -23.07 28.29 16.90
C LYS A 174 -22.67 27.12 15.94
N MET A 175 -21.94 27.43 14.87
CA MET A 175 -21.55 26.42 13.88
C MET A 175 -20.20 25.79 14.27
N THR A 176 -20.12 24.48 14.17
CA THR A 176 -18.90 23.71 14.38
C THR A 176 -18.75 22.75 13.22
N TRP A 177 -17.58 22.78 12.55
CA TRP A 177 -17.25 21.79 11.53
C TRP A 177 -15.89 21.17 11.81
N VAL A 178 -15.76 19.93 11.39
CA VAL A 178 -14.58 19.12 11.60
C VAL A 178 -14.04 18.70 10.24
N HIS A 179 -12.80 19.06 9.96
CA HIS A 179 -12.18 18.72 8.70
C HIS A 179 -10.78 18.11 8.86
N ARG A 180 -10.22 17.62 7.76
CA ARG A 180 -8.90 17.04 7.73
C ARG A 180 -7.82 18.12 7.73
N ARG A 181 -6.77 17.95 8.53
CA ARG A 181 -5.55 18.77 8.46
C ARG A 181 -4.84 18.50 7.13
N LEU A 182 -4.65 19.53 6.32
CA LEU A 182 -4.01 19.43 5.01
C LEU A 182 -2.49 19.66 5.07
N ALA A 183 -2.06 20.63 5.90
CA ALA A 183 -0.66 20.94 6.12
C ALA A 183 -0.07 19.97 7.16
N CYS A 184 0.61 18.93 6.69
CA CYS A 184 1.28 17.94 7.52
C CYS A 184 2.38 17.22 6.72
N PRO A 185 3.40 16.61 7.38
CA PRO A 185 4.40 15.78 6.74
C PRO A 185 3.76 14.56 6.07
N LYS A 186 3.79 14.53 4.73
CA LYS A 186 3.11 13.49 3.93
C LYS A 186 3.61 12.08 4.25
N PHE A 187 4.92 11.93 4.49
CA PHE A 187 5.51 10.65 4.88
C PHE A 187 4.87 10.10 6.17
N MET A 188 4.73 10.94 7.19
CA MET A 188 4.17 10.54 8.48
C MET A 188 2.68 10.21 8.37
N LEU A 189 1.90 11.05 7.69
CA LEU A 189 0.49 10.81 7.40
C LEU A 189 0.28 9.48 6.69
N GLN A 190 1.00 9.26 5.59
CA GLN A 190 0.88 8.06 4.78
C GLN A 190 1.27 6.81 5.58
N THR A 191 2.39 6.85 6.28
CA THR A 191 2.88 5.72 7.08
C THR A 191 1.86 5.28 8.13
N LEU A 192 1.31 6.22 8.90
CA LEU A 192 0.34 5.91 9.94
C LEU A 192 -1.02 5.48 9.39
N HIS A 193 -1.44 6.05 8.26
CA HIS A 193 -2.67 5.65 7.58
C HIS A 193 -2.55 4.24 6.99
N GLU A 194 -1.46 3.94 6.28
CA GLU A 194 -1.19 2.61 5.72
C GLU A 194 -1.07 1.57 6.83
N PHE A 195 -0.36 1.89 7.91
CA PHE A 195 -0.29 0.99 9.06
C PHE A 195 -1.67 0.65 9.62
N ALA A 196 -2.51 1.66 9.88
CA ALA A 196 -3.86 1.42 10.40
C ALA A 196 -4.71 0.59 9.41
N ASN A 197 -4.55 0.82 8.11
CA ASN A 197 -5.20 0.03 7.07
C ASN A 197 -4.71 -1.42 7.03
N CYS A 198 -3.48 -1.71 7.42
CA CYS A 198 -2.99 -3.07 7.58
C CYS A 198 -3.43 -3.67 8.92
N ALA A 199 -3.28 -2.95 10.02
CA ALA A 199 -3.46 -3.45 11.38
C ALA A 199 -4.86 -4.03 11.66
N TRP A 200 -5.94 -3.47 11.06
CA TRP A 200 -7.28 -3.99 11.28
C TRP A 200 -7.49 -5.41 10.74
N ARG A 201 -6.63 -5.88 9.83
CA ARG A 201 -6.68 -7.24 9.30
C ARG A 201 -6.04 -8.27 10.22
N PHE A 202 -5.12 -7.84 11.08
CA PHE A 202 -4.29 -8.70 11.92
C PHE A 202 -4.60 -8.58 13.42
N CYS A 203 -5.47 -7.66 13.84
CA CYS A 203 -5.76 -7.39 15.24
C CYS A 203 -7.27 -7.30 15.48
N ALA A 204 -7.79 -8.13 16.38
CA ALA A 204 -9.23 -8.29 16.61
C ALA A 204 -9.92 -6.98 17.05
N TRP A 205 -9.39 -6.26 18.03
CA TRP A 205 -9.98 -4.99 18.45
C TRP A 205 -9.91 -3.91 17.39
N SER A 206 -8.83 -3.90 16.58
CA SER A 206 -8.69 -2.99 15.44
C SER A 206 -9.75 -3.24 14.39
N LYS A 207 -9.99 -4.52 14.07
CA LYS A 207 -11.03 -4.96 13.13
C LYS A 207 -12.41 -4.51 13.61
N LEU A 208 -12.73 -4.82 14.87
CA LEU A 208 -13.99 -4.42 15.47
C LEU A 208 -14.18 -2.90 15.47
N TYR A 209 -13.16 -2.15 15.87
CA TYR A 209 -13.24 -0.69 15.87
C TYR A 209 -13.43 -0.11 14.45
N TYR A 210 -12.72 -0.65 13.46
CA TYR A 210 -12.88 -0.25 12.06
C TYR A 210 -14.33 -0.45 11.60
N HIS A 211 -14.91 -1.64 11.84
CA HIS A 211 -16.29 -1.93 11.46
C HIS A 211 -17.31 -1.06 12.21
N GLN A 212 -17.08 -0.77 13.49
CA GLN A 212 -17.90 0.20 14.22
C GLN A 212 -17.88 1.60 13.58
N GLN A 213 -16.73 2.05 13.10
CA GLN A 213 -16.66 3.34 12.40
C GLN A 213 -17.37 3.30 11.05
N ARG A 214 -17.28 2.18 10.33
CA ARG A 214 -18.03 1.95 9.09
C ARG A 214 -19.55 1.92 9.32
N GLY A 215 -20.02 1.23 10.35
CA GLY A 215 -21.43 1.19 10.74
C GLY A 215 -21.99 2.54 11.19
N ARG A 216 -21.13 3.48 11.61
CA ARG A 216 -21.50 4.88 11.89
C ARG A 216 -21.54 5.78 10.63
N GLY A 217 -21.52 5.19 9.44
CA GLY A 217 -21.59 5.90 8.16
C GLY A 217 -20.27 6.53 7.67
N LYS A 218 -19.14 6.28 8.34
CA LYS A 218 -17.85 6.80 7.84
C LYS A 218 -17.41 6.03 6.60
N ASP A 219 -16.84 6.74 5.61
CA ASP A 219 -16.18 6.10 4.49
C ASP A 219 -14.94 5.31 4.94
N HIS A 220 -14.36 4.52 4.04
CA HIS A 220 -13.19 3.70 4.32
C HIS A 220 -12.02 4.53 4.90
N HIS A 221 -11.67 5.61 4.24
CA HIS A 221 -10.52 6.42 4.63
C HIS A 221 -10.74 7.17 5.95
N ALA A 222 -11.96 7.60 6.25
CA ALA A 222 -12.30 8.21 7.52
C ALA A 222 -12.28 7.19 8.67
N ALA A 223 -12.75 5.95 8.43
CA ALA A 223 -12.68 4.87 9.41
C ALA A 223 -11.24 4.46 9.72
N VAL A 224 -10.39 4.30 8.68
CA VAL A 224 -8.94 4.03 8.83
C VAL A 224 -8.24 5.16 9.59
N ARG A 225 -8.56 6.41 9.31
CA ARG A 225 -7.98 7.57 10.01
C ARG A 225 -8.38 7.61 11.49
N ALA A 226 -9.65 7.30 11.80
CA ALA A 226 -10.10 7.16 13.18
C ALA A 226 -9.38 6.02 13.92
N LEU A 227 -9.08 4.93 13.23
CA LEU A 227 -8.28 3.84 13.76
C LEU A 227 -6.82 4.25 13.95
N ALA A 228 -6.22 4.95 13.00
CA ALA A 228 -4.86 5.50 13.11
C ALA A 228 -4.73 6.42 14.33
N TYR A 229 -5.73 7.27 14.59
CA TYR A 229 -5.77 8.12 15.78
C TYR A 229 -5.68 7.32 17.09
N LYS A 230 -6.34 6.16 17.18
CA LYS A 230 -6.22 5.24 18.32
C LYS A 230 -4.85 4.59 18.38
N TRP A 231 -4.35 4.10 17.26
CA TRP A 231 -3.05 3.43 17.19
C TRP A 231 -1.90 4.36 17.60
N ILE A 232 -1.93 5.62 17.20
CA ILE A 232 -0.88 6.59 17.59
C ILE A 232 -0.74 6.68 19.11
N ARG A 233 -1.84 6.64 19.87
CA ARG A 233 -1.78 6.66 21.34
C ARG A 233 -1.09 5.41 21.93
N ILE A 234 -1.34 4.25 21.30
CA ILE A 234 -0.71 2.99 21.71
C ILE A 234 0.77 3.02 21.33
N MET A 235 1.08 3.41 20.08
CA MET A 235 2.45 3.49 19.58
C MET A 235 3.28 4.47 20.39
N PHE A 236 2.72 5.66 20.68
CA PHE A 236 3.39 6.67 21.49
C PHE A 236 3.78 6.10 22.87
N ARG A 237 2.88 5.37 23.52
CA ARG A 237 3.15 4.74 24.81
C ARG A 237 4.26 3.68 24.71
N CYS A 238 4.13 2.77 23.77
CA CYS A 238 5.14 1.74 23.52
C CYS A 238 6.52 2.35 23.19
N TRP A 239 6.54 3.37 22.33
CA TRP A 239 7.75 4.08 21.96
C TRP A 239 8.35 4.85 23.14
N LYS A 240 7.55 5.61 23.91
CA LYS A 240 8.04 6.40 25.07
C LYS A 240 8.62 5.48 26.14
N ASP A 241 7.94 4.36 26.45
CA ASP A 241 8.31 3.40 27.48
C ASP A 241 9.33 2.33 26.98
N ARG A 242 9.69 2.35 25.68
CA ARG A 242 10.55 1.33 25.01
C ARG A 242 10.05 -0.10 25.20
N THR A 243 8.75 -0.29 25.25
CA THR A 243 8.12 -1.58 25.46
C THR A 243 7.41 -2.06 24.19
N PRO A 244 7.54 -3.35 23.81
CA PRO A 244 6.79 -3.88 22.70
C PRO A 244 5.28 -3.86 22.96
N TYR A 245 4.50 -3.79 21.89
CA TYR A 245 3.06 -3.91 21.95
C TYR A 245 2.65 -5.34 22.32
N VAL A 246 1.73 -5.46 23.26
CA VAL A 246 1.12 -6.73 23.64
C VAL A 246 -0.40 -6.56 23.61
N ASP A 247 -1.08 -7.31 22.73
CA ASP A 247 -2.52 -7.19 22.50
C ASP A 247 -3.34 -7.39 23.79
N SER A 248 -3.00 -8.43 24.58
CA SER A 248 -3.70 -8.74 25.82
C SER A 248 -3.62 -7.63 26.88
N VAL A 249 -2.50 -6.88 26.93
CA VAL A 249 -2.33 -5.73 27.83
C VAL A 249 -3.27 -4.61 27.43
N TYR A 250 -3.38 -4.33 26.14
CA TYR A 250 -4.29 -3.30 25.64
C TYR A 250 -5.76 -3.68 25.86
N VAL A 251 -6.14 -4.91 25.55
CA VAL A 251 -7.51 -5.41 25.77
C VAL A 251 -7.89 -5.37 27.26
N LYS A 252 -7.01 -5.80 28.16
CA LYS A 252 -7.22 -5.66 29.61
C LYS A 252 -7.42 -4.21 30.04
N SER A 253 -6.67 -3.28 29.45
CA SER A 253 -6.83 -1.84 29.71
C SER A 253 -8.19 -1.32 29.21
N LEU A 254 -8.70 -1.80 28.07
CA LEU A 254 -10.04 -1.46 27.58
C LEU A 254 -11.14 -1.98 28.51
N THR A 255 -11.01 -3.21 29.02
CA THR A 255 -11.94 -3.82 29.97
C THR A 255 -11.98 -3.03 31.29
N LYS A 256 -10.81 -2.70 31.85
CA LYS A 256 -10.69 -1.92 33.10
C LYS A 256 -11.36 -0.54 33.00
N ARG A 257 -11.41 0.06 31.80
CA ARG A 257 -12.05 1.36 31.53
C ARG A 257 -13.53 1.24 31.17
N GLY A 258 -14.13 0.05 31.20
CA GLY A 258 -15.51 -0.17 30.80
C GLY A 258 -15.83 0.15 29.34
N SER A 259 -14.82 0.02 28.44
CA SER A 259 -14.98 0.38 27.02
C SER A 259 -16.00 -0.52 26.32
N HIS A 260 -16.92 0.09 25.54
CA HIS A 260 -17.84 -0.67 24.68
C HIS A 260 -17.10 -1.61 23.73
N LEU A 261 -15.89 -1.28 23.32
CA LEU A 261 -15.05 -2.13 22.49
C LEU A 261 -14.66 -3.42 23.21
N ALA A 262 -14.35 -3.34 24.51
CA ALA A 262 -14.02 -4.52 25.31
C ALA A 262 -15.26 -5.42 25.51
N LYS A 263 -16.42 -4.82 25.76
CA LYS A 263 -17.69 -5.58 25.87
C LYS A 263 -18.00 -6.36 24.59
N ALA A 264 -17.84 -5.72 23.43
CA ALA A 264 -18.06 -6.35 22.14
C ALA A 264 -17.04 -7.47 21.82
N LEU A 265 -15.78 -7.34 22.25
CA LEU A 265 -14.76 -8.38 22.09
C LEU A 265 -15.06 -9.66 22.91
N ASN A 266 -15.75 -9.53 24.03
CA ASN A 266 -16.11 -10.65 24.89
C ASN A 266 -17.39 -11.37 24.46
N HIS A 267 -18.15 -10.81 23.49
CA HIS A 267 -19.36 -11.41 22.92
C HIS A 267 -19.14 -11.67 21.42
N PRO A 268 -18.63 -12.85 21.04
CA PRO A 268 -18.32 -13.17 19.63
C PRO A 268 -19.54 -13.09 18.70
N ASP A 269 -20.74 -13.36 19.22
CA ASP A 269 -21.99 -13.28 18.43
C ASP A 269 -22.29 -11.83 17.98
N SER A 270 -21.96 -10.84 18.80
CA SER A 270 -22.12 -9.43 18.43
C SER A 270 -21.13 -8.98 17.32
N VAL A 271 -20.01 -9.67 17.17
CA VAL A 271 -19.02 -9.42 16.09
C VAL A 271 -19.55 -9.99 14.77
N VAL A 272 -20.19 -11.16 14.81
CA VAL A 272 -20.78 -11.81 13.63
C VAL A 272 -21.97 -11.00 13.13
N GLU A 273 -22.83 -10.55 14.03
CA GLU A 273 -24.02 -9.73 13.72
C GLU A 273 -23.64 -8.33 13.16
N MET A 274 -22.59 -7.69 13.67
CA MET A 274 -22.03 -6.46 13.09
C MET A 274 -21.39 -6.67 11.72
N LEU A 275 -20.82 -7.84 11.46
CA LEU A 275 -20.18 -8.15 10.18
C LEU A 275 -21.21 -8.49 9.10
N SER A 276 -22.34 -9.15 9.45
CA SER A 276 -23.46 -9.45 8.55
C SER A 276 -24.21 -8.19 8.13
N THR A 277 -24.52 -7.28 9.05
CA THR A 277 -25.21 -6.02 8.75
C THR A 277 -24.43 -5.10 7.80
N VAL A 278 -23.10 -5.17 7.80
CA VAL A 278 -22.25 -4.40 6.87
C VAL A 278 -22.17 -5.04 5.47
N CYS A 279 -22.40 -6.35 5.36
CA CYS A 279 -22.50 -7.03 4.05
C CYS A 279 -23.84 -6.76 3.36
N GLU A 280 -24.94 -6.73 4.10
CA GLU A 280 -26.30 -6.52 3.57
C GLU A 280 -26.55 -5.08 3.10
N SER A 281 -25.84 -4.09 3.62
CA SER A 281 -25.96 -2.69 3.18
C SER A 281 -25.20 -2.37 1.87
N ARG A 282 -24.69 -3.37 1.16
CA ARG A 282 -23.95 -3.25 -0.12
C ARG A 282 -24.58 -4.00 -1.29
N GLY A 283 -25.86 -4.47 -1.11
CA GLY A 283 -26.67 -5.02 -2.19
C GLY A 283 -27.37 -3.92 -3.01
#